data_1d300b28b1a5c55e79c77dbc07e3e34e
#
_entry.id   1d300b28b1a5c55e79c77dbc07e3e34e
#
_cell.length_a   1.000
_cell.length_b   1.000
_cell.length_c   1.000
_cell.angle_alpha   90.00
_cell.angle_beta   90.00
_cell.angle_gamma   90.00
#
_symmetry.space_group_name_H-M   'P 1'
#
loop_
_entity.id
_entity.type
_entity.pdbx_description
1 polymer ?
#
loop_
_entity_poly.entity_id
_entity_poly.type
_entity_poly.pdbx_seq_one_letter_code
_entity_poly.pdbx_strand_id
1 'polypeptide(L)'
;MNETFMKEKPVLPLLLSMALPNVLSMLVNSLYNIVDSLFVARISEDAMTALSLVFPIQNFSNAIAIGFGIGINAMIALYLGAGDREKAETAATHGFVLSLVHGVVMMVVSIAIMPGFLRRFTQDEALIAAGITYSTIVFLFLVVNMVSLAFEKIFQAVGRMKVSMVALITGCVCNILLDPVLIFGLGPVPAMGIAGAALATGIGQALSVAVYLVVYLRTELPVRLRRRCLRPDAALDGRLYAIGIPAILNLALPSLLVTFLNGLLAAFSQSYVVVLGIYYKLQTFLYLPANGFVQGMRPLIGYNYGAREHSRVKKLFQLTLLMSAAIMAAGTVICQFASGQLMELFTQNPETIAAGQTALRIISIGFVISAVSTTASGALEGLGKGAESLVIALCRYVVFIMPLAALLCNWLGADGAWHAFWITEVLAAVVSGAVYHRAVTHKK
;
A
#
# COMPACT_ATOMS: atom_id res chain seq x y z
N MET A 1 -20.81 -5.09 19.80
CA MET A 1 -19.59 -4.68 20.53
C MET A 1 -19.58 -3.17 20.49
N ASN A 2 -19.56 -2.51 21.63
CA ASN A 2 -19.66 -1.05 21.72
C ASN A 2 -18.38 -0.43 21.16
N GLU A 3 -18.46 0.53 20.24
CA GLU A 3 -17.33 1.23 19.60
C GLU A 3 -16.42 1.98 20.59
N THR A 4 -16.91 2.19 21.82
CA THR A 4 -16.15 2.85 22.90
C THR A 4 -14.86 2.12 23.28
N PHE A 5 -14.70 0.83 22.89
CA PHE A 5 -13.48 0.08 23.19
C PHE A 5 -12.21 0.76 22.64
N MET A 6 -12.32 1.54 21.55
CA MET A 6 -11.18 2.26 20.97
C MET A 6 -10.67 3.40 21.88
N LYS A 7 -11.51 3.94 22.76
CA LYS A 7 -11.09 4.94 23.75
C LYS A 7 -10.92 4.39 25.17
N GLU A 8 -11.47 3.23 25.48
CA GLU A 8 -11.48 2.67 26.84
C GLU A 8 -10.34 1.69 27.10
N LYS A 9 -10.01 0.82 26.12
CA LYS A 9 -8.97 -0.20 26.29
C LYS A 9 -7.58 0.41 26.49
N PRO A 10 -6.67 -0.27 27.23
CA PRO A 10 -5.26 0.12 27.29
C PRO A 10 -4.64 0.25 25.90
N VAL A 11 -3.83 1.31 25.69
CA VAL A 11 -3.40 1.72 24.34
C VAL A 11 -2.55 0.66 23.65
N LEU A 12 -1.59 0.03 24.35
CA LEU A 12 -0.70 -0.95 23.74
C LEU A 12 -1.43 -2.24 23.30
N PRO A 13 -2.23 -2.94 24.13
CA PRO A 13 -3.01 -4.07 23.67
C PRO A 13 -4.00 -3.73 22.57
N LEU A 14 -4.57 -2.52 22.61
CA LEU A 14 -5.46 -2.03 21.56
C LEU A 14 -4.72 -1.90 20.24
N LEU A 15 -3.56 -1.22 20.23
CA LEU A 15 -2.71 -1.05 19.04
C LEU A 15 -2.30 -2.41 18.46
N LEU A 16 -1.84 -3.34 19.30
CA LEU A 16 -1.45 -4.69 18.87
C LEU A 16 -2.62 -5.45 18.26
N SER A 17 -3.81 -5.34 18.84
CA SER A 17 -5.02 -6.01 18.32
C SER A 17 -5.44 -5.51 16.93
N MET A 18 -5.04 -4.30 16.57
CA MET A 18 -5.31 -3.69 15.26
C MET A 18 -4.14 -3.90 14.29
N ALA A 19 -2.90 -3.80 14.76
CA ALA A 19 -1.71 -3.87 13.93
C ALA A 19 -1.36 -5.31 13.50
N LEU A 20 -1.39 -6.28 14.41
CA LEU A 20 -0.99 -7.66 14.11
C LEU A 20 -1.82 -8.32 13.00
N PRO A 21 -3.18 -8.19 12.98
CA PRO A 21 -3.95 -8.68 11.85
C PRO A 21 -3.55 -8.04 10.52
N ASN A 22 -3.22 -6.74 10.52
CA ASN A 22 -2.75 -6.05 9.32
C ASN A 22 -1.38 -6.55 8.86
N VAL A 23 -0.43 -6.70 9.77
CA VAL A 23 0.90 -7.26 9.46
C VAL A 23 0.75 -8.64 8.82
N LEU A 24 -0.08 -9.51 9.41
CA LEU A 24 -0.32 -10.85 8.88
C LEU A 24 -0.98 -10.79 7.50
N SER A 25 -1.98 -9.92 7.31
CA SER A 25 -2.62 -9.71 6.02
C SER A 25 -1.63 -9.27 4.93
N MET A 26 -0.77 -8.30 5.25
CA MET A 26 0.24 -7.79 4.31
C MET A 26 1.28 -8.87 3.98
N LEU A 27 1.69 -9.67 4.97
CA LEU A 27 2.62 -10.79 4.74
C LEU A 27 2.01 -11.83 3.81
N VAL A 28 0.78 -12.27 4.07
CA VAL A 28 0.08 -13.24 3.22
C VAL A 28 -0.12 -12.69 1.81
N ASN A 29 -0.48 -11.41 1.68
CA ASN A 29 -0.62 -10.75 0.38
C ASN A 29 0.72 -10.69 -0.39
N SER A 30 1.84 -10.43 0.30
CA SER A 30 3.16 -10.43 -0.34
C SER A 30 3.57 -11.83 -0.80
N LEU A 31 3.32 -12.85 0.02
CA LEU A 31 3.59 -14.24 -0.34
C LEU A 31 2.71 -14.70 -1.51
N TYR A 32 1.43 -14.36 -1.49
CA TYR A 32 0.52 -14.63 -2.59
C TYR A 32 1.04 -14.05 -3.92
N ASN A 33 1.45 -12.77 -3.94
CA ASN A 33 1.98 -12.15 -5.15
C ASN A 33 3.22 -12.88 -5.71
N ILE A 34 4.07 -13.42 -4.83
CA ILE A 34 5.23 -14.21 -5.25
C ILE A 34 4.77 -15.53 -5.88
N VAL A 35 3.84 -16.24 -5.23
CA VAL A 35 3.34 -17.54 -5.69
C VAL A 35 2.61 -17.40 -7.04
N ASP A 36 1.74 -16.39 -7.19
CA ASP A 36 1.07 -16.07 -8.44
C ASP A 36 2.09 -15.82 -9.57
N SER A 37 3.09 -14.99 -9.33
CA SER A 37 4.16 -14.73 -10.30
C SER A 37 4.95 -15.98 -10.67
N LEU A 38 5.18 -16.90 -9.73
CA LEU A 38 5.85 -18.18 -9.99
C LEU A 38 5.01 -19.10 -10.90
N PHE A 39 3.69 -19.13 -10.72
CA PHE A 39 2.80 -19.89 -11.61
C PHE A 39 2.77 -19.29 -13.01
N VAL A 40 2.68 -17.96 -13.13
CA VAL A 40 2.72 -17.28 -14.44
C VAL A 40 4.06 -17.51 -15.15
N ALA A 41 5.19 -17.46 -14.43
CA ALA A 41 6.50 -17.74 -14.98
C ALA A 41 6.65 -19.17 -15.55
N ARG A 42 5.85 -20.12 -15.05
CA ARG A 42 5.82 -21.50 -15.58
C ARG A 42 5.00 -21.65 -16.87
N ILE A 43 4.21 -20.65 -17.25
CA ILE A 43 3.46 -20.68 -18.52
C ILE A 43 4.43 -20.43 -19.66
N SER A 44 5.07 -19.28 -19.68
CA SER A 44 6.10 -18.86 -20.65
C SER A 44 6.77 -17.56 -20.20
N GLU A 45 7.93 -17.25 -20.79
CA GLU A 45 8.58 -15.94 -20.63
C GLU A 45 7.72 -14.80 -21.17
N ASP A 46 6.98 -15.04 -22.26
CA ASP A 46 6.05 -14.06 -22.84
C ASP A 46 4.89 -13.75 -21.88
N ALA A 47 4.37 -14.74 -21.16
CA ALA A 47 3.33 -14.52 -20.14
C ALA A 47 3.83 -13.63 -19.00
N MET A 48 5.05 -13.86 -18.51
CA MET A 48 5.67 -12.99 -17.51
C MET A 48 5.93 -11.57 -18.02
N THR A 49 6.36 -11.44 -19.26
CA THR A 49 6.57 -10.16 -19.92
C THR A 49 5.24 -9.41 -20.08
N ALA A 50 4.20 -10.08 -20.53
CA ALA A 50 2.84 -9.50 -20.64
C ALA A 50 2.33 -8.99 -19.31
N LEU A 51 2.45 -9.79 -18.24
CA LEU A 51 2.07 -9.39 -16.87
C LEU A 51 2.85 -8.16 -16.41
N SER A 52 4.16 -8.14 -16.67
CA SER A 52 5.03 -7.01 -16.30
C SER A 52 4.66 -5.72 -17.03
N LEU A 53 4.24 -5.79 -18.29
CA LEU A 53 3.78 -4.64 -19.06
C LEU A 53 2.41 -4.12 -18.59
N VAL A 54 1.53 -4.99 -18.10
CA VAL A 54 0.21 -4.61 -17.56
C VAL A 54 0.31 -4.03 -16.15
N PHE A 55 1.31 -4.46 -15.37
CA PHE A 55 1.48 -4.13 -13.97
C PHE A 55 1.41 -2.63 -13.63
N PRO A 56 2.01 -1.68 -14.38
CA PRO A 56 1.95 -0.26 -14.04
C PRO A 56 0.52 0.29 -13.97
N ILE A 57 -0.35 -0.08 -14.91
CA ILE A 57 -1.75 0.38 -14.93
C ILE A 57 -2.56 -0.29 -13.82
N GLN A 58 -2.30 -1.57 -13.56
CA GLN A 58 -2.92 -2.31 -12.45
C GLN A 58 -2.52 -1.70 -11.10
N ASN A 59 -1.24 -1.39 -10.91
CA ASN A 59 -0.72 -0.76 -9.70
C ASN A 59 -1.29 0.64 -9.49
N PHE A 60 -1.43 1.44 -10.55
CA PHE A 60 -2.06 2.75 -10.50
C PHE A 60 -3.54 2.66 -10.07
N SER A 61 -4.28 1.69 -10.62
CA SER A 61 -5.66 1.42 -10.22
C SER A 61 -5.77 1.03 -8.74
N ASN A 62 -4.85 0.20 -8.25
CA ASN A 62 -4.76 -0.16 -6.84
C ASN A 62 -4.40 1.03 -5.94
N ALA A 63 -3.52 1.92 -6.40
CA ALA A 63 -3.18 3.14 -5.66
C ALA A 63 -4.40 4.05 -5.48
N ILE A 64 -5.25 4.19 -6.52
CA ILE A 64 -6.52 4.92 -6.42
C ILE A 64 -7.44 4.28 -5.37
N ALA A 65 -7.61 2.96 -5.41
CA ALA A 65 -8.48 2.24 -4.49
C ALA A 65 -8.00 2.35 -3.03
N ILE A 66 -6.72 2.13 -2.78
CA ILE A 66 -6.12 2.18 -1.44
C ILE A 66 -6.14 3.63 -0.92
N GLY A 67 -5.70 4.59 -1.73
CA GLY A 67 -5.59 5.99 -1.32
C GLY A 67 -6.96 6.60 -1.02
N PHE A 68 -7.97 6.39 -1.87
CA PHE A 68 -9.33 6.83 -1.60
C PHE A 68 -9.91 6.12 -0.36
N GLY A 69 -9.62 4.82 -0.20
CA GLY A 69 -10.00 4.05 0.97
C GLY A 69 -9.42 4.60 2.29
N ILE A 70 -8.22 5.21 2.27
CA ILE A 70 -7.66 5.90 3.44
C ILE A 70 -8.55 7.08 3.85
N GLY A 71 -9.08 7.84 2.89
CA GLY A 71 -10.05 8.90 3.13
C GLY A 71 -11.33 8.38 3.80
N ILE A 72 -11.89 7.28 3.29
CA ILE A 72 -13.06 6.61 3.88
C ILE A 72 -12.79 6.21 5.34
N ASN A 73 -11.67 5.54 5.58
CA ASN A 73 -11.27 5.08 6.91
C ASN A 73 -11.14 6.24 7.90
N ALA A 74 -10.43 7.30 7.52
CA ALA A 74 -10.20 8.47 8.37
C ALA A 74 -11.50 9.20 8.72
N MET A 75 -12.36 9.45 7.74
CA MET A 75 -13.62 10.17 7.95
C MET A 75 -14.59 9.40 8.84
N ILE A 76 -14.73 8.10 8.61
CA ILE A 76 -15.57 7.23 9.46
C ILE A 76 -15.06 7.25 10.90
N ALA A 77 -13.76 7.01 11.09
CA ALA A 77 -13.15 6.96 12.42
C ALA A 77 -13.30 8.29 13.17
N LEU A 78 -13.06 9.43 12.51
CA LEU A 78 -13.22 10.76 13.08
C LEU A 78 -14.66 11.05 13.54
N TYR A 79 -15.65 10.77 12.68
CA TYR A 79 -17.04 11.02 13.00
C TYR A 79 -17.58 10.08 14.07
N LEU A 80 -17.17 8.78 14.04
CA LEU A 80 -17.52 7.86 15.14
C LEU A 80 -16.93 8.32 16.48
N GLY A 81 -15.68 8.75 16.47
CA GLY A 81 -15.04 9.30 17.66
C GLY A 81 -15.75 10.55 18.20
N ALA A 82 -16.21 11.41 17.31
CA ALA A 82 -17.00 12.60 17.66
C ALA A 82 -18.43 12.29 18.12
N GLY A 83 -18.88 11.02 18.05
CA GLY A 83 -20.24 10.62 18.37
C GLY A 83 -21.26 10.94 17.27
N ASP A 84 -20.82 11.44 16.12
CA ASP A 84 -21.66 11.79 14.96
C ASP A 84 -21.84 10.57 14.04
N ARG A 85 -22.69 9.64 14.50
CA ARG A 85 -22.92 8.39 13.76
C ARG A 85 -23.57 8.63 12.40
N GLU A 86 -24.39 9.66 12.26
CA GLU A 86 -25.06 9.96 10.99
C GLU A 86 -24.05 10.38 9.93
N LYS A 87 -23.10 11.27 10.26
CA LYS A 87 -22.01 11.63 9.34
C LYS A 87 -21.07 10.47 9.09
N ALA A 88 -20.82 9.58 10.05
CA ALA A 88 -20.03 8.37 9.83
C ALA A 88 -20.72 7.42 8.83
N GLU A 89 -22.04 7.21 8.95
CA GLU A 89 -22.84 6.43 7.98
C GLU A 89 -22.87 7.10 6.61
N THR A 90 -22.94 8.44 6.55
CA THR A 90 -22.87 9.19 5.30
C THR A 90 -21.50 9.05 4.64
N ALA A 91 -20.41 9.21 5.40
CA ALA A 91 -19.04 9.01 4.88
C ALA A 91 -18.81 7.58 4.36
N ALA A 92 -19.33 6.57 5.06
CA ALA A 92 -19.26 5.18 4.59
C ALA A 92 -20.07 4.96 3.31
N THR A 93 -21.29 5.51 3.24
CA THR A 93 -22.18 5.33 2.09
C THR A 93 -21.65 6.05 0.85
N HIS A 94 -21.25 7.32 0.97
CA HIS A 94 -20.64 8.07 -0.12
C HIS A 94 -19.31 7.44 -0.55
N GLY A 95 -18.44 7.11 0.42
CA GLY A 95 -17.17 6.46 0.14
C GLY A 95 -17.36 5.15 -0.64
N PHE A 96 -18.33 4.33 -0.26
CA PHE A 96 -18.65 3.09 -0.97
C PHE A 96 -19.15 3.35 -2.41
N VAL A 97 -20.10 4.28 -2.58
CA VAL A 97 -20.66 4.62 -3.91
C VAL A 97 -19.59 5.23 -4.82
N LEU A 98 -18.79 6.15 -4.29
CA LEU A 98 -17.67 6.75 -5.06
C LEU A 98 -16.62 5.70 -5.42
N SER A 99 -16.31 4.75 -4.54
CA SER A 99 -15.43 3.63 -4.88
C SER A 99 -16.00 2.77 -6.00
N LEU A 100 -17.30 2.53 -6.01
CA LEU A 100 -17.97 1.82 -7.11
C LEU A 100 -17.84 2.60 -8.43
N VAL A 101 -18.08 3.92 -8.40
CA VAL A 101 -17.92 4.80 -9.58
C VAL A 101 -16.47 4.78 -10.07
N HIS A 102 -15.49 4.92 -9.17
CA HIS A 102 -14.07 4.80 -9.53
C HIS A 102 -13.76 3.43 -10.16
N GLY A 103 -14.33 2.36 -9.61
CA GLY A 103 -14.17 1.01 -10.16
C GLY A 103 -14.65 0.90 -11.60
N VAL A 104 -15.85 1.42 -11.90
CA VAL A 104 -16.40 1.44 -13.25
C VAL A 104 -15.58 2.32 -14.19
N VAL A 105 -15.21 3.53 -13.76
CA VAL A 105 -14.39 4.44 -14.57
C VAL A 105 -13.04 3.82 -14.87
N MET A 106 -12.35 3.30 -13.85
CA MET A 106 -11.03 2.68 -14.03
C MET A 106 -11.11 1.41 -14.89
N MET A 107 -12.16 0.61 -14.75
CA MET A 107 -12.40 -0.56 -15.60
C MET A 107 -12.47 -0.13 -17.07
N VAL A 108 -13.36 0.79 -17.40
CA VAL A 108 -13.57 1.25 -18.78
C VAL A 108 -12.30 1.90 -19.35
N VAL A 109 -11.70 2.82 -18.61
CA VAL A 109 -10.51 3.54 -19.05
C VAL A 109 -9.33 2.60 -19.23
N SER A 110 -9.06 1.71 -18.26
CA SER A 110 -7.92 0.79 -18.33
C SER A 110 -8.06 -0.21 -19.48
N ILE A 111 -9.25 -0.76 -19.73
CA ILE A 111 -9.50 -1.66 -20.87
C ILE A 111 -9.30 -0.90 -22.19
N ALA A 112 -9.83 0.33 -22.29
CA ALA A 112 -9.75 1.12 -23.52
C ALA A 112 -8.32 1.53 -23.89
N ILE A 113 -7.51 1.93 -22.91
CA ILE A 113 -6.13 2.40 -23.18
C ILE A 113 -5.11 1.27 -23.35
N MET A 114 -5.37 0.08 -22.82
CA MET A 114 -4.39 -1.01 -22.75
C MET A 114 -3.84 -1.43 -24.12
N PRO A 115 -4.63 -1.61 -25.18
CA PRO A 115 -4.07 -2.00 -26.48
C PRO A 115 -3.08 -0.97 -27.04
N GLY A 116 -3.41 0.32 -26.92
CA GLY A 116 -2.52 1.41 -27.35
C GLY A 116 -1.29 1.54 -26.47
N PHE A 117 -1.43 1.26 -25.17
CA PHE A 117 -0.31 1.26 -24.22
C PHE A 117 0.68 0.16 -24.53
N LEU A 118 0.23 -1.10 -24.72
CA LEU A 118 1.11 -2.23 -25.02
C LEU A 118 1.87 -2.04 -26.33
N ARG A 119 1.23 -1.54 -27.37
CA ARG A 119 1.87 -1.26 -28.68
C ARG A 119 2.98 -0.21 -28.64
N ARG A 120 3.10 0.56 -27.58
CA ARG A 120 4.23 1.49 -27.36
C ARG A 120 5.48 0.81 -26.84
N PHE A 121 5.34 -0.37 -26.21
CA PHE A 121 6.46 -1.09 -25.59
C PHE A 121 6.91 -2.29 -26.39
N THR A 122 6.06 -2.87 -27.24
CA THR A 122 6.38 -4.03 -28.06
C THR A 122 5.61 -4.01 -29.38
N GLN A 123 6.18 -4.66 -30.38
CA GLN A 123 5.54 -4.91 -31.68
C GLN A 123 5.20 -6.40 -31.87
N ASP A 124 5.48 -7.22 -30.88
CA ASP A 124 5.13 -8.64 -30.88
C ASP A 124 3.62 -8.80 -30.65
N GLU A 125 2.89 -9.18 -31.71
CA GLU A 125 1.43 -9.33 -31.69
C GLU A 125 0.98 -10.45 -30.75
N ALA A 126 1.77 -11.52 -30.55
CA ALA A 126 1.46 -12.58 -29.61
C ALA A 126 1.53 -12.07 -28.17
N LEU A 127 2.56 -11.30 -27.83
CA LEU A 127 2.74 -10.67 -26.53
C LEU A 127 1.65 -9.62 -26.27
N ILE A 128 1.29 -8.82 -27.27
CA ILE A 128 0.20 -7.85 -27.17
C ILE A 128 -1.13 -8.57 -26.90
N ALA A 129 -1.43 -9.65 -27.65
CA ALA A 129 -2.65 -10.42 -27.47
C ALA A 129 -2.74 -11.06 -26.07
N ALA A 130 -1.64 -11.61 -25.56
CA ALA A 130 -1.56 -12.13 -24.21
C ALA A 130 -1.79 -11.04 -23.15
N GLY A 131 -1.16 -9.87 -23.33
CA GLY A 131 -1.34 -8.71 -22.44
C GLY A 131 -2.77 -8.17 -22.45
N ILE A 132 -3.41 -8.07 -23.61
CA ILE A 132 -4.82 -7.66 -23.73
C ILE A 132 -5.75 -8.68 -23.05
N THR A 133 -5.50 -9.97 -23.27
CA THR A 133 -6.32 -11.04 -22.66
C THR A 133 -6.25 -10.97 -21.14
N TYR A 134 -5.04 -10.92 -20.59
CA TYR A 134 -4.82 -10.82 -19.14
C TYR A 134 -5.45 -9.55 -18.57
N SER A 135 -5.10 -8.40 -19.14
CA SER A 135 -5.54 -7.10 -18.63
C SER A 135 -7.05 -6.92 -18.71
N THR A 136 -7.70 -7.37 -19.78
CA THR A 136 -9.15 -7.28 -19.92
C THR A 136 -9.85 -8.02 -18.79
N ILE A 137 -9.42 -9.25 -18.49
CA ILE A 137 -10.02 -10.05 -17.41
C ILE A 137 -9.77 -9.37 -16.05
N VAL A 138 -8.52 -9.00 -15.75
CA VAL A 138 -8.18 -8.34 -14.46
C VAL A 138 -8.94 -7.03 -14.29
N PHE A 139 -9.05 -6.23 -15.35
CA PHE A 139 -9.76 -4.94 -15.25
C PHE A 139 -11.28 -5.07 -15.17
N LEU A 140 -11.89 -6.13 -15.70
CA LEU A 140 -13.29 -6.45 -15.44
C LEU A 140 -13.58 -6.65 -13.95
N PHE A 141 -12.61 -7.15 -13.17
CA PHE A 141 -12.71 -7.30 -11.73
C PHE A 141 -12.33 -6.05 -10.93
N LEU A 142 -11.94 -4.93 -11.56
CA LEU A 142 -11.61 -3.68 -10.82
C LEU A 142 -12.77 -3.17 -9.98
N VAL A 143 -14.00 -3.31 -10.45
CA VAL A 143 -15.19 -2.95 -9.66
C VAL A 143 -15.26 -3.78 -8.38
N VAL A 144 -15.01 -5.09 -8.49
CA VAL A 144 -15.00 -6.02 -7.35
C VAL A 144 -13.86 -5.66 -6.39
N ASN A 145 -12.69 -5.36 -6.92
CA ASN A 145 -11.52 -4.94 -6.13
C ASN A 145 -11.79 -3.63 -5.36
N MET A 146 -12.37 -2.62 -6.02
CA MET A 146 -12.73 -1.34 -5.39
C MET A 146 -13.76 -1.54 -4.26
N VAL A 147 -14.77 -2.38 -4.48
CA VAL A 147 -15.76 -2.75 -3.46
C VAL A 147 -15.10 -3.49 -2.30
N SER A 148 -14.20 -4.43 -2.57
CA SER A 148 -13.44 -5.15 -1.54
C SER A 148 -12.66 -4.20 -0.66
N LEU A 149 -11.91 -3.27 -1.26
CA LEU A 149 -11.12 -2.27 -0.53
C LEU A 149 -11.99 -1.27 0.23
N ALA A 150 -13.14 -0.86 -0.33
CA ALA A 150 -14.08 -0.01 0.40
C ALA A 150 -14.60 -0.70 1.67
N PHE A 151 -15.05 -1.96 1.59
CA PHE A 151 -15.42 -2.73 2.77
C PHE A 151 -14.26 -2.91 3.75
N GLU A 152 -13.07 -3.23 3.26
CA GLU A 152 -11.88 -3.34 4.09
C GLU A 152 -11.70 -2.08 4.94
N LYS A 153 -11.77 -0.90 4.33
CA LYS A 153 -11.57 0.38 5.03
C LYS A 153 -12.72 0.72 5.98
N ILE A 154 -13.96 0.36 5.66
CA ILE A 154 -15.10 0.48 6.56
C ILE A 154 -14.91 -0.42 7.80
N PHE A 155 -14.56 -1.70 7.61
CA PHE A 155 -14.32 -2.62 8.73
C PHE A 155 -13.11 -2.19 9.59
N GLN A 156 -12.04 -1.71 8.96
CA GLN A 156 -10.89 -1.16 9.67
C GLN A 156 -11.26 0.07 10.51
N ALA A 157 -12.06 1.00 9.95
CA ALA A 157 -12.49 2.22 10.62
C ALA A 157 -13.31 1.95 11.90
N VAL A 158 -14.12 0.88 11.89
CA VAL A 158 -14.89 0.44 13.06
C VAL A 158 -14.12 -0.53 13.97
N GLY A 159 -12.82 -0.69 13.76
CA GLY A 159 -11.95 -1.53 14.60
C GLY A 159 -12.08 -3.03 14.40
N ARG A 160 -12.65 -3.48 13.27
CA ARG A 160 -12.82 -4.90 12.94
C ARG A 160 -11.71 -5.45 12.05
N MET A 161 -10.43 -5.21 12.42
CA MET A 161 -9.25 -5.62 11.64
C MET A 161 -9.19 -7.13 11.36
N LYS A 162 -9.68 -7.96 12.29
CA LYS A 162 -9.71 -9.42 12.09
C LYS A 162 -10.61 -9.82 10.91
N VAL A 163 -11.68 -9.08 10.65
CA VAL A 163 -12.55 -9.33 9.49
C VAL A 163 -11.80 -9.03 8.19
N SER A 164 -11.11 -7.89 8.15
CA SER A 164 -10.27 -7.53 6.99
C SER A 164 -9.18 -8.58 6.73
N MET A 165 -8.53 -9.05 7.79
CA MET A 165 -7.54 -10.12 7.70
C MET A 165 -8.13 -11.41 7.12
N VAL A 166 -9.25 -11.89 7.68
CA VAL A 166 -9.89 -13.14 7.23
C VAL A 166 -10.33 -13.02 5.77
N ALA A 167 -10.97 -11.92 5.39
CA ALA A 167 -11.43 -11.70 4.02
C ALA A 167 -10.26 -11.71 3.02
N LEU A 168 -9.16 -10.98 3.34
CA LEU A 168 -7.99 -10.94 2.47
C LEU A 168 -7.31 -12.31 2.37
N ILE A 169 -7.06 -12.98 3.51
CA ILE A 169 -6.43 -14.31 3.51
C ILE A 169 -7.28 -15.31 2.73
N THR A 170 -8.61 -15.28 2.88
CA THR A 170 -9.51 -16.16 2.13
C THR A 170 -9.37 -15.94 0.62
N GLY A 171 -9.32 -14.68 0.16
CA GLY A 171 -9.08 -14.34 -1.24
C GLY A 171 -7.73 -14.82 -1.76
N CYS A 172 -6.65 -14.58 -1.01
CA CYS A 172 -5.30 -15.01 -1.36
C CYS A 172 -5.18 -16.55 -1.43
N VAL A 173 -5.70 -17.26 -0.44
CA VAL A 173 -5.68 -18.73 -0.44
C VAL A 173 -6.50 -19.31 -1.59
N CYS A 174 -7.68 -18.74 -1.85
CA CYS A 174 -8.49 -19.14 -2.99
C CYS A 174 -7.74 -18.97 -4.31
N ASN A 175 -7.08 -17.82 -4.50
CA ASN A 175 -6.29 -17.57 -5.71
C ASN A 175 -5.15 -18.58 -5.85
N ILE A 176 -4.32 -18.82 -4.81
CA ILE A 176 -3.22 -19.79 -4.82
C ILE A 176 -3.71 -21.20 -5.19
N LEU A 177 -4.90 -21.59 -4.73
CA LEU A 177 -5.48 -22.89 -5.05
C LEU A 177 -6.04 -22.95 -6.48
N LEU A 178 -6.60 -21.84 -6.98
CA LEU A 178 -7.18 -21.76 -8.32
C LEU A 178 -6.13 -21.58 -9.42
N ASP A 179 -4.99 -20.94 -9.14
CA ASP A 179 -3.94 -20.71 -10.12
C ASP A 179 -3.53 -22.00 -10.85
N PRO A 180 -3.06 -23.08 -10.17
CA PRO A 180 -2.67 -24.29 -10.88
C PRO A 180 -3.83 -24.97 -11.61
N VAL A 181 -5.07 -24.85 -11.10
CA VAL A 181 -6.26 -25.43 -11.69
C VAL A 181 -6.66 -24.72 -12.99
N LEU A 182 -6.64 -23.39 -12.98
CA LEU A 182 -7.10 -22.60 -14.13
C LEU A 182 -5.96 -22.36 -15.15
N ILE A 183 -4.72 -22.23 -14.67
CA ILE A 183 -3.55 -22.00 -15.55
C ILE A 183 -3.24 -23.26 -16.37
N PHE A 184 -3.05 -24.39 -15.68
CA PHE A 184 -2.58 -25.63 -16.32
C PHE A 184 -3.68 -26.61 -16.67
N GLY A 185 -4.90 -26.37 -16.16
CA GLY A 185 -6.03 -27.30 -16.31
C GLY A 185 -5.94 -28.48 -15.33
N LEU A 186 -7.06 -28.84 -14.72
CA LEU A 186 -7.15 -30.01 -13.86
C LEU A 186 -8.55 -30.67 -14.03
N GLY A 187 -8.56 -31.95 -14.36
CA GLY A 187 -9.80 -32.71 -14.55
C GLY A 187 -10.66 -32.13 -15.69
N PRO A 188 -11.90 -31.71 -15.42
CA PRO A 188 -12.79 -31.16 -16.43
C PRO A 188 -12.48 -29.68 -16.82
N VAL A 189 -11.57 -29.01 -16.10
CA VAL A 189 -11.21 -27.63 -16.33
C VAL A 189 -10.10 -27.56 -17.38
N PRO A 190 -10.32 -26.88 -18.53
CA PRO A 190 -9.30 -26.74 -19.56
C PRO A 190 -8.18 -25.79 -19.09
N ALA A 191 -6.98 -25.98 -19.62
CA ALA A 191 -5.86 -25.06 -19.39
C ALA A 191 -6.16 -23.70 -20.03
N MET A 192 -6.15 -22.64 -19.24
CA MET A 192 -6.45 -21.28 -19.68
C MET A 192 -5.21 -20.38 -19.75
N GLY A 193 -4.04 -20.88 -19.33
CA GLY A 193 -2.81 -20.10 -19.34
C GLY A 193 -2.94 -18.77 -18.56
N ILE A 194 -2.48 -17.67 -19.16
CA ILE A 194 -2.48 -16.34 -18.55
C ILE A 194 -3.91 -15.82 -18.24
N ALA A 195 -4.91 -16.22 -19.01
CA ALA A 195 -6.31 -15.91 -18.72
C ALA A 195 -6.77 -16.59 -17.43
N GLY A 196 -6.27 -17.81 -17.16
CA GLY A 196 -6.52 -18.55 -15.92
C GLY A 196 -5.98 -17.82 -14.69
N ALA A 197 -4.77 -17.29 -14.75
CA ALA A 197 -4.17 -16.48 -13.68
C ALA A 197 -5.02 -15.21 -13.39
N ALA A 198 -5.42 -14.49 -14.44
CA ALA A 198 -6.28 -13.31 -14.31
C ALA A 198 -7.64 -13.65 -13.67
N LEU A 199 -8.24 -14.76 -14.08
CA LEU A 199 -9.53 -15.22 -13.56
C LEU A 199 -9.42 -15.68 -12.10
N ALA A 200 -8.36 -16.40 -11.73
CA ALA A 200 -8.10 -16.82 -10.36
C ALA A 200 -7.99 -15.61 -9.42
N THR A 201 -7.27 -14.57 -9.84
CA THR A 201 -7.17 -13.30 -9.12
C THR A 201 -8.55 -12.66 -8.92
N GLY A 202 -9.35 -12.57 -9.97
CA GLY A 202 -10.70 -12.00 -9.91
C GLY A 202 -11.64 -12.79 -9.00
N ILE A 203 -11.63 -14.12 -9.06
CA ILE A 203 -12.42 -14.99 -8.18
C ILE A 203 -11.99 -14.83 -6.72
N GLY A 204 -10.67 -14.76 -6.44
CA GLY A 204 -10.15 -14.50 -5.10
C GLY A 204 -10.67 -13.18 -4.52
N GLN A 205 -10.67 -12.10 -5.33
CA GLN A 205 -11.24 -10.81 -4.94
C GLN A 205 -12.75 -10.90 -4.68
N ALA A 206 -13.50 -11.61 -5.54
CA ALA A 206 -14.93 -11.80 -5.37
C ALA A 206 -15.25 -12.58 -4.08
N LEU A 207 -14.43 -13.58 -3.74
CA LEU A 207 -14.59 -14.33 -2.50
C LEU A 207 -14.28 -13.47 -1.27
N SER A 208 -13.27 -12.58 -1.34
CA SER A 208 -13.03 -11.59 -0.28
C SER A 208 -14.26 -10.70 -0.06
N VAL A 209 -14.89 -10.20 -1.13
CA VAL A 209 -16.13 -9.42 -1.05
C VAL A 209 -17.25 -10.24 -0.43
N ALA A 210 -17.40 -11.52 -0.80
CA ALA A 210 -18.40 -12.40 -0.23
C ALA A 210 -18.24 -12.57 1.30
N VAL A 211 -16.99 -12.71 1.78
CA VAL A 211 -16.68 -12.73 3.23
C VAL A 211 -17.12 -11.44 3.91
N TYR A 212 -16.78 -10.27 3.33
CA TYR A 212 -17.22 -8.98 3.86
C TYR A 212 -18.73 -8.86 3.91
N LEU A 213 -19.43 -9.24 2.84
CA LEU A 213 -20.89 -9.19 2.77
C LEU A 213 -21.56 -10.10 3.80
N VAL A 214 -21.07 -11.35 3.95
CA VAL A 214 -21.59 -12.29 4.95
C VAL A 214 -21.44 -11.71 6.36
N VAL A 215 -20.27 -11.18 6.70
CA VAL A 215 -20.05 -10.56 8.02
C VAL A 215 -20.90 -9.30 8.19
N TYR A 216 -20.97 -8.45 7.15
CA TYR A 216 -21.75 -7.22 7.14
C TYR A 216 -23.25 -7.48 7.38
N LEU A 217 -23.81 -8.54 6.78
CA LEU A 217 -25.22 -8.91 6.93
C LEU A 217 -25.52 -9.59 8.28
N ARG A 218 -24.57 -10.39 8.79
CA ARG A 218 -24.77 -11.20 10.02
C ARG A 218 -24.40 -10.46 11.32
N THR A 219 -23.63 -9.36 11.23
CA THR A 219 -23.19 -8.64 12.42
C THR A 219 -23.74 -7.22 12.47
N GLU A 220 -24.05 -6.75 13.66
CA GLU A 220 -24.35 -5.34 13.86
C GLU A 220 -23.06 -4.54 13.85
N LEU A 221 -22.96 -3.63 12.90
CA LEU A 221 -21.86 -2.68 12.80
C LEU A 221 -22.31 -1.30 13.30
N PRO A 222 -21.40 -0.53 13.92
CA PRO A 222 -21.71 0.83 14.37
C PRO A 222 -22.01 1.78 13.20
N VAL A 223 -21.53 1.43 12.00
CA VAL A 223 -21.75 2.18 10.75
C VAL A 223 -22.32 1.23 9.70
N ARG A 224 -23.40 1.67 9.06
CA ARG A 224 -24.05 0.92 7.99
C ARG A 224 -24.28 1.82 6.78
N LEU A 225 -24.21 1.21 5.60
CA LEU A 225 -24.60 1.85 4.34
C LEU A 225 -26.11 2.09 4.36
N ARG A 226 -26.55 3.33 4.23
CA ARG A 226 -27.95 3.73 4.35
C ARG A 226 -28.42 4.46 3.12
N ARG A 227 -29.56 4.05 2.55
CA ARG A 227 -30.16 4.74 1.41
C ARG A 227 -30.47 6.22 1.70
N ARG A 228 -30.84 6.56 2.91
CA ARG A 228 -31.06 7.96 3.34
C ARG A 228 -29.82 8.84 3.25
N CYS A 229 -28.62 8.21 3.36
CA CYS A 229 -27.33 8.89 3.27
C CYS A 229 -26.84 9.07 1.82
N LEU A 230 -27.61 8.72 0.79
CA LEU A 230 -27.26 8.93 -0.63
C LEU A 230 -27.52 10.37 -1.09
N ARG A 231 -28.05 11.24 -0.22
CA ARG A 231 -28.25 12.65 -0.58
C ARG A 231 -26.89 13.30 -0.82
N PRO A 232 -26.72 14.06 -1.94
CA PRO A 232 -25.45 14.70 -2.24
C PRO A 232 -24.99 15.62 -1.11
N ASP A 233 -23.77 15.43 -0.65
CA ASP A 233 -23.07 16.26 0.32
C ASP A 233 -21.66 16.59 -0.22
N ALA A 234 -21.60 17.66 -1.03
CA ALA A 234 -20.36 18.09 -1.66
C ALA A 234 -19.26 18.47 -0.65
N ALA A 235 -19.65 18.89 0.57
CA ALA A 235 -18.69 19.23 1.61
C ALA A 235 -18.02 17.98 2.18
N LEU A 236 -18.78 16.91 2.39
CA LEU A 236 -18.26 15.61 2.85
C LEU A 236 -17.46 14.94 1.76
N ASP A 237 -17.95 14.93 0.51
CA ASP A 237 -17.23 14.35 -0.64
C ASP A 237 -15.91 15.09 -0.86
N GLY A 238 -15.91 16.41 -0.79
CA GLY A 238 -14.69 17.21 -0.85
C GLY A 238 -13.67 16.84 0.22
N ARG A 239 -14.11 16.51 1.44
CA ARG A 239 -13.21 16.03 2.51
C ARG A 239 -12.67 14.62 2.23
N LEU A 240 -13.48 13.70 1.70
CA LEU A 240 -13.02 12.37 1.28
C LEU A 240 -11.89 12.49 0.25
N TYR A 241 -12.07 13.34 -0.77
CA TYR A 241 -11.05 13.60 -1.79
C TYR A 241 -9.84 14.38 -1.24
N ALA A 242 -10.05 15.32 -0.32
CA ALA A 242 -8.94 16.06 0.31
C ALA A 242 -7.98 15.16 1.11
N ILE A 243 -8.43 13.98 1.55
CA ILE A 243 -7.58 12.96 2.16
C ILE A 243 -7.14 11.92 1.12
N GLY A 244 -8.07 11.47 0.28
CA GLY A 244 -7.84 10.39 -0.68
C GLY A 244 -6.84 10.74 -1.77
N ILE A 245 -6.95 11.92 -2.40
CA ILE A 245 -6.03 12.33 -3.47
C ILE A 245 -4.58 12.44 -2.97
N PRO A 246 -4.28 13.13 -1.85
CA PRO A 246 -2.95 13.10 -1.27
C PRO A 246 -2.44 11.69 -0.97
N ALA A 247 -3.28 10.81 -0.46
CA ALA A 247 -2.90 9.42 -0.19
C ALA A 247 -2.60 8.63 -1.47
N ILE A 248 -3.34 8.84 -2.57
CA ILE A 248 -3.03 8.27 -3.89
C ILE A 248 -1.65 8.73 -4.37
N LEU A 249 -1.38 10.04 -4.27
CA LEU A 249 -0.09 10.60 -4.67
C LEU A 249 1.05 10.05 -3.81
N ASN A 250 0.85 9.91 -2.50
CA ASN A 250 1.83 9.30 -1.60
C ASN A 250 2.21 7.88 -2.03
N LEU A 251 1.26 7.10 -2.54
CA LEU A 251 1.50 5.74 -3.05
C LEU A 251 2.19 5.73 -4.43
N ALA A 252 2.05 6.80 -5.22
CA ALA A 252 2.65 6.92 -6.55
C ALA A 252 4.09 7.48 -6.53
N LEU A 253 4.40 8.36 -5.57
CA LEU A 253 5.70 9.04 -5.48
C LEU A 253 6.92 8.10 -5.43
N PRO A 254 6.91 6.94 -4.74
CA PRO A 254 8.03 5.99 -4.78
C PRO A 254 8.35 5.49 -6.18
N SER A 255 7.35 5.31 -7.05
CA SER A 255 7.59 4.87 -8.44
C SER A 255 8.31 5.93 -9.27
N LEU A 256 7.99 7.21 -9.03
CA LEU A 256 8.70 8.34 -9.66
C LEU A 256 10.18 8.35 -9.22
N LEU A 257 10.43 8.16 -7.92
CA LEU A 257 11.79 8.08 -7.38
C LEU A 257 12.57 6.92 -7.99
N VAL A 258 11.98 5.72 -8.08
CA VAL A 258 12.63 4.55 -8.68
C VAL A 258 13.02 4.82 -10.14
N THR A 259 12.13 5.43 -10.91
CA THR A 259 12.40 5.80 -12.31
C THR A 259 13.56 6.76 -12.42
N PHE A 260 13.59 7.79 -11.56
CA PHE A 260 14.68 8.77 -11.52
C PHE A 260 16.03 8.12 -11.16
N LEU A 261 16.06 7.31 -10.10
CA LEU A 261 17.29 6.64 -9.63
C LEU A 261 17.79 5.60 -10.63
N ASN A 262 16.89 4.88 -11.30
CA ASN A 262 17.28 3.96 -12.38
C ASN A 262 18.00 4.71 -13.51
N GLY A 263 17.47 5.87 -13.94
CA GLY A 263 18.12 6.71 -14.95
C GLY A 263 19.50 7.22 -14.50
N LEU A 264 19.59 7.65 -13.23
CA LEU A 264 20.84 8.15 -12.65
C LEU A 264 21.90 7.03 -12.54
N LEU A 265 21.53 5.86 -12.03
CA LEU A 265 22.45 4.74 -11.80
C LEU A 265 22.85 4.02 -13.09
N ALA A 266 21.97 3.98 -14.09
CA ALA A 266 22.28 3.41 -15.41
C ALA A 266 23.44 4.12 -16.10
N ALA A 267 23.70 5.40 -15.78
CA ALA A 267 24.85 6.14 -16.31
C ALA A 267 26.20 5.62 -15.77
N PHE A 268 26.21 4.89 -14.64
CA PHE A 268 27.42 4.30 -14.08
C PHE A 268 27.60 2.85 -14.49
N SER A 269 26.61 1.98 -14.23
CA SER A 269 26.63 0.57 -14.61
C SER A 269 25.24 -0.05 -14.46
N GLN A 270 24.94 -1.04 -15.31
CA GLN A 270 23.73 -1.85 -15.19
C GLN A 270 23.66 -2.60 -13.85
N SER A 271 24.79 -2.97 -13.26
CA SER A 271 24.85 -3.63 -11.95
C SER A 271 24.22 -2.79 -10.84
N TYR A 272 24.39 -1.47 -10.84
CA TYR A 272 23.77 -0.57 -9.85
C TYR A 272 22.24 -0.49 -10.00
N VAL A 273 21.72 -0.58 -11.23
CA VAL A 273 20.28 -0.65 -11.47
C VAL A 273 19.70 -1.95 -10.91
N VAL A 274 20.42 -3.06 -11.09
CA VAL A 274 20.05 -4.37 -10.51
C VAL A 274 20.06 -4.28 -8.98
N VAL A 275 21.10 -3.69 -8.38
CA VAL A 275 21.19 -3.47 -6.92
C VAL A 275 20.01 -2.67 -6.39
N LEU A 276 19.63 -1.58 -7.07
CA LEU A 276 18.47 -0.77 -6.68
C LEU A 276 17.18 -1.60 -6.73
N GLY A 277 16.99 -2.41 -7.77
CA GLY A 277 15.84 -3.31 -7.90
C GLY A 277 15.75 -4.34 -6.77
N ILE A 278 16.89 -4.95 -6.41
CA ILE A 278 16.99 -5.90 -5.27
C ILE A 278 16.68 -5.17 -3.96
N TYR A 279 17.25 -3.99 -3.75
CA TYR A 279 17.00 -3.17 -2.57
C TYR A 279 15.50 -2.92 -2.36
N TYR A 280 14.75 -2.49 -3.40
CA TYR A 280 13.32 -2.24 -3.27
C TYR A 280 12.51 -3.49 -2.96
N LYS A 281 12.91 -4.65 -3.48
CA LYS A 281 12.28 -5.93 -3.11
C LYS A 281 12.51 -6.25 -1.63
N LEU A 282 13.74 -6.12 -1.15
CA LEU A 282 14.09 -6.33 0.25
C LEU A 282 13.41 -5.31 1.16
N GLN A 283 13.39 -4.04 0.78
CA GLN A 283 12.73 -2.97 1.51
C GLN A 283 11.24 -3.28 1.73
N THR A 284 10.55 -3.81 0.72
CA THR A 284 9.14 -4.18 0.85
C THR A 284 8.91 -5.12 2.04
N PHE A 285 9.74 -6.15 2.19
CA PHE A 285 9.64 -7.10 3.30
C PHE A 285 10.06 -6.50 4.64
N LEU A 286 11.14 -5.74 4.67
CA LEU A 286 11.66 -5.13 5.88
C LEU A 286 10.70 -4.08 6.46
N TYR A 287 10.05 -3.31 5.60
CA TYR A 287 9.10 -2.25 6.01
C TYR A 287 7.68 -2.76 6.26
N LEU A 288 7.34 -3.95 5.77
CA LEU A 288 5.99 -4.52 5.87
C LEU A 288 5.43 -4.53 7.31
N PRO A 289 6.16 -5.02 8.34
CA PRO A 289 5.62 -5.02 9.69
C PRO A 289 5.39 -3.60 10.23
N ALA A 290 6.32 -2.67 9.99
CA ALA A 290 6.18 -1.27 10.42
C ALA A 290 4.97 -0.60 9.74
N ASN A 291 4.78 -0.82 8.44
CA ASN A 291 3.60 -0.34 7.72
C ASN A 291 2.30 -0.93 8.26
N GLY A 292 2.30 -2.19 8.68
CA GLY A 292 1.16 -2.82 9.34
C GLY A 292 0.79 -2.13 10.66
N PHE A 293 1.78 -1.73 11.46
CA PHE A 293 1.56 -0.93 12.67
C PHE A 293 0.99 0.44 12.36
N VAL A 294 1.51 1.14 11.37
CA VAL A 294 1.00 2.45 10.93
C VAL A 294 -0.45 2.35 10.44
N GLN A 295 -0.77 1.32 9.64
CA GLN A 295 -2.15 1.10 9.18
C GLN A 295 -3.10 0.77 10.34
N GLY A 296 -2.67 -0.02 11.32
CA GLY A 296 -3.45 -0.31 12.52
C GLY A 296 -3.69 0.91 13.41
N MET A 297 -2.75 1.84 13.44
CA MET A 297 -2.82 3.08 14.19
C MET A 297 -3.84 4.07 13.60
N ARG A 298 -3.98 4.17 12.27
CA ARG A 298 -4.80 5.19 11.58
C ARG A 298 -6.22 5.32 12.15
N PRO A 299 -7.05 4.26 12.18
CA PRO A 299 -8.41 4.39 12.70
C PRO A 299 -8.44 4.70 14.20
N LEU A 300 -7.46 4.23 14.98
CA LEU A 300 -7.37 4.54 16.40
C LEU A 300 -7.07 6.01 16.65
N ILE A 301 -6.15 6.59 15.88
CA ILE A 301 -5.83 8.03 15.95
C ILE A 301 -7.06 8.85 15.53
N GLY A 302 -7.68 8.53 14.40
CA GLY A 302 -8.89 9.21 13.92
C GLY A 302 -10.01 9.20 14.96
N TYR A 303 -10.33 8.03 15.49
CA TYR A 303 -11.36 7.87 16.49
C TYR A 303 -11.06 8.67 17.79
N ASN A 304 -9.87 8.53 18.36
CA ASN A 304 -9.51 9.22 19.60
C ASN A 304 -9.39 10.75 19.40
N TYR A 305 -8.97 11.20 18.22
CA TYR A 305 -8.97 12.62 17.89
C TYR A 305 -10.40 13.18 17.77
N GLY A 306 -11.31 12.47 17.11
CA GLY A 306 -12.73 12.80 17.06
C GLY A 306 -13.37 12.85 18.46
N ALA A 307 -12.99 11.91 19.33
CA ALA A 307 -13.43 11.86 20.73
C ALA A 307 -12.76 12.90 21.64
N ARG A 308 -11.86 13.75 21.11
CA ARG A 308 -11.07 14.74 21.86
C ARG A 308 -10.09 14.15 22.90
N GLU A 309 -9.76 12.88 22.78
CA GLU A 309 -8.81 12.15 23.65
C GLU A 309 -7.36 12.37 23.20
N HIS A 310 -6.88 13.62 23.25
CA HIS A 310 -5.56 14.03 22.72
C HIS A 310 -4.40 13.32 23.40
N SER A 311 -4.51 12.98 24.68
CA SER A 311 -3.50 12.22 25.41
C SER A 311 -3.31 10.82 24.82
N ARG A 312 -4.42 10.18 24.41
CA ARG A 312 -4.40 8.87 23.77
C ARG A 312 -3.86 8.94 22.35
N VAL A 313 -4.20 9.98 21.59
CA VAL A 313 -3.61 10.24 20.25
C VAL A 313 -2.09 10.33 20.34
N LYS A 314 -1.56 11.11 21.31
CA LYS A 314 -0.12 11.22 21.54
C LYS A 314 0.50 9.86 21.91
N LYS A 315 -0.12 9.11 22.80
CA LYS A 315 0.39 7.81 23.24
C LYS A 315 0.34 6.76 22.12
N LEU A 316 -0.70 6.75 21.28
CA LEU A 316 -0.80 5.91 20.09
C LEU A 316 0.34 6.21 19.11
N PHE A 317 0.57 7.50 18.82
CA PHE A 317 1.67 7.93 17.97
C PHE A 317 3.03 7.47 18.51
N GLN A 318 3.31 7.73 19.80
CA GLN A 318 4.57 7.37 20.43
C GLN A 318 4.83 5.86 20.45
N LEU A 319 3.80 5.06 20.77
CA LEU A 319 3.93 3.60 20.76
C LEU A 319 4.13 3.06 19.34
N THR A 320 3.41 3.58 18.35
CA THR A 320 3.60 3.17 16.95
C THR A 320 4.98 3.54 16.45
N LEU A 321 5.46 4.74 16.77
CA LEU A 321 6.81 5.18 16.44
C LEU A 321 7.86 4.26 17.07
N LEU A 322 7.71 3.93 18.36
CA LEU A 322 8.63 3.04 19.05
C LEU A 322 8.66 1.63 18.44
N MET A 323 7.49 1.06 18.15
CA MET A 323 7.39 -0.26 17.54
C MET A 323 7.97 -0.25 16.12
N SER A 324 7.65 0.77 15.31
CA SER A 324 8.22 0.93 13.98
C SER A 324 9.74 1.11 14.02
N ALA A 325 10.26 1.93 14.93
CA ALA A 325 11.69 2.12 15.10
C ALA A 325 12.40 0.82 15.54
N ALA A 326 11.80 0.04 16.43
CA ALA A 326 12.35 -1.25 16.85
C ALA A 326 12.40 -2.26 15.68
N ILE A 327 11.35 -2.32 14.86
CA ILE A 327 11.30 -3.14 13.64
C ILE A 327 12.38 -2.69 12.65
N MET A 328 12.49 -1.38 12.42
CA MET A 328 13.51 -0.81 11.53
C MET A 328 14.93 -1.03 12.06
N ALA A 329 15.13 -1.00 13.37
CA ALA A 329 16.42 -1.34 13.99
C ALA A 329 16.81 -2.80 13.72
N ALA A 330 15.86 -3.73 13.84
CA ALA A 330 16.07 -5.13 13.46
C ALA A 330 16.42 -5.26 11.97
N GLY A 331 15.72 -4.53 11.09
CA GLY A 331 16.03 -4.46 9.65
C GLY A 331 17.43 -3.89 9.38
N THR A 332 17.85 -2.86 10.12
CA THR A 332 19.20 -2.32 10.04
C THR A 332 20.23 -3.36 10.42
N VAL A 333 20.05 -4.05 11.56
CA VAL A 333 20.98 -5.11 12.02
C VAL A 333 21.10 -6.20 10.94
N ILE A 334 19.99 -6.66 10.37
CA ILE A 334 19.99 -7.66 9.30
C ILE A 334 20.81 -7.15 8.09
N CYS A 335 20.56 -5.92 7.63
CA CYS A 335 21.29 -5.35 6.49
C CYS A 335 22.78 -5.10 6.78
N GLN A 336 23.16 -4.81 8.03
CA GLN A 336 24.57 -4.61 8.40
C GLN A 336 25.37 -5.91 8.43
N PHE A 337 24.79 -6.98 8.95
CA PHE A 337 25.51 -8.25 9.17
C PHE A 337 25.22 -9.32 8.09
N ALA A 338 24.08 -9.29 7.44
CA ALA A 338 23.66 -10.29 6.45
C ALA A 338 23.48 -9.72 5.02
N SER A 339 24.04 -8.54 4.72
CA SER A 339 23.87 -7.89 3.40
C SER A 339 24.32 -8.76 2.23
N GLY A 340 25.41 -9.53 2.38
CA GLY A 340 25.89 -10.45 1.34
C GLY A 340 24.90 -11.56 1.05
N GLN A 341 24.48 -12.26 2.11
CA GLN A 341 23.52 -13.36 2.02
C GLN A 341 22.18 -12.89 1.44
N LEU A 342 21.75 -11.67 1.78
CA LEU A 342 20.55 -11.07 1.21
C LEU A 342 20.69 -10.82 -0.29
N MET A 343 21.87 -10.38 -0.76
CA MET A 343 22.13 -10.17 -2.19
C MET A 343 22.22 -11.49 -2.94
N GLU A 344 22.87 -12.51 -2.37
CA GLU A 344 23.00 -13.84 -2.93
C GLU A 344 21.66 -14.54 -3.19
N LEU A 345 20.58 -14.17 -2.49
CA LEU A 345 19.24 -14.66 -2.77
C LEU A 345 18.71 -14.24 -4.16
N PHE A 346 19.27 -13.18 -4.74
CA PHE A 346 18.75 -12.58 -5.98
C PHE A 346 19.73 -12.62 -7.16
N THR A 347 21.03 -12.74 -6.91
CA THR A 347 22.06 -12.73 -7.93
C THR A 347 23.26 -13.57 -7.53
N GLN A 348 23.95 -14.13 -8.52
CA GLN A 348 25.22 -14.83 -8.32
C GLN A 348 26.42 -14.06 -8.88
N ASN A 349 26.20 -12.86 -9.42
CA ASN A 349 27.28 -12.01 -9.93
C ASN A 349 28.05 -11.38 -8.76
N PRO A 350 29.36 -11.68 -8.57
CA PRO A 350 30.14 -11.20 -7.44
C PRO A 350 30.25 -9.66 -7.39
N GLU A 351 30.31 -9.01 -8.54
CA GLU A 351 30.37 -7.54 -8.63
C GLU A 351 29.07 -6.90 -8.12
N THR A 352 27.92 -7.43 -8.58
CA THR A 352 26.60 -6.98 -8.12
C THR A 352 26.39 -7.25 -6.65
N ILE A 353 26.88 -8.38 -6.12
CA ILE A 353 26.81 -8.71 -4.68
C ILE A 353 27.63 -7.68 -3.87
N ALA A 354 28.87 -7.40 -4.27
CA ALA A 354 29.74 -6.46 -3.56
C ALA A 354 29.14 -5.03 -3.55
N ALA A 355 28.66 -4.56 -4.70
CA ALA A 355 27.97 -3.26 -4.81
C ALA A 355 26.70 -3.23 -3.96
N GLY A 356 25.90 -4.31 -3.96
CA GLY A 356 24.68 -4.44 -3.17
C GLY A 356 24.95 -4.50 -1.67
N GLN A 357 26.01 -5.17 -1.22
CA GLN A 357 26.44 -5.14 0.19
C GLN A 357 26.72 -3.72 0.66
N THR A 358 27.48 -2.96 -0.13
CA THR A 358 27.79 -1.56 0.16
C THR A 358 26.50 -0.73 0.22
N ALA A 359 25.63 -0.85 -0.77
CA ALA A 359 24.35 -0.16 -0.85
C ALA A 359 23.46 -0.45 0.38
N LEU A 360 23.25 -1.72 0.72
CA LEU A 360 22.39 -2.12 1.85
C LEU A 360 22.92 -1.60 3.19
N ARG A 361 24.24 -1.64 3.41
CA ARG A 361 24.86 -1.12 4.63
C ARG A 361 24.69 0.39 4.76
N ILE A 362 24.90 1.14 3.68
CA ILE A 362 24.77 2.60 3.69
C ILE A 362 23.30 3.01 3.87
N ILE A 363 22.39 2.45 3.08
CA ILE A 363 20.97 2.83 3.09
C ILE A 363 20.33 2.49 4.46
N SER A 364 20.67 1.34 5.03
CA SER A 364 20.04 0.85 6.27
C SER A 364 20.33 1.74 7.50
N ILE A 365 21.34 2.62 7.45
CA ILE A 365 21.59 3.64 8.48
C ILE A 365 20.34 4.53 8.67
N GLY A 366 19.63 4.82 7.57
CA GLY A 366 18.42 5.64 7.58
C GLY A 366 17.15 4.93 8.07
N PHE A 367 17.12 3.61 8.19
CA PHE A 367 15.89 2.87 8.45
C PHE A 367 15.20 3.28 9.75
N VAL A 368 15.94 3.33 10.85
CA VAL A 368 15.37 3.71 12.16
C VAL A 368 14.79 5.12 12.11
N ILE A 369 15.48 6.04 11.44
CA ILE A 369 15.06 7.44 11.31
C ILE A 369 13.81 7.54 10.43
N SER A 370 13.68 6.70 9.40
CA SER A 370 12.51 6.66 8.51
C SER A 370 11.20 6.33 9.23
N ALA A 371 11.26 5.67 10.40
CA ALA A 371 10.10 5.41 11.23
C ALA A 371 9.36 6.70 11.63
N VAL A 372 10.08 7.82 11.76
CA VAL A 372 9.49 9.12 12.12
C VAL A 372 8.59 9.63 11.00
N SER A 373 9.11 9.70 9.78
CA SER A 373 8.35 10.19 8.61
C SER A 373 7.19 9.28 8.27
N THR A 374 7.37 7.96 8.32
CA THR A 374 6.33 6.97 8.02
C THR A 374 5.20 7.01 9.06
N THR A 375 5.54 7.07 10.35
CA THR A 375 4.54 7.15 11.43
C THR A 375 3.80 8.50 11.41
N ALA A 376 4.51 9.61 11.19
CA ALA A 376 3.89 10.94 11.12
C ALA A 376 2.94 11.06 9.93
N SER A 377 3.33 10.57 8.75
CA SER A 377 2.50 10.54 7.56
C SER A 377 1.21 9.75 7.78
N GLY A 378 1.32 8.52 8.32
CA GLY A 378 0.16 7.70 8.64
C GLY A 378 -0.74 8.28 9.73
N ALA A 379 -0.16 8.95 10.74
CA ALA A 379 -0.94 9.64 11.77
C ALA A 379 -1.72 10.83 11.19
N LEU A 380 -1.10 11.63 10.32
CA LEU A 380 -1.76 12.76 9.63
C LEU A 380 -2.91 12.27 8.74
N GLU A 381 -2.73 11.17 8.01
CA GLU A 381 -3.81 10.55 7.25
C GLU A 381 -4.97 10.12 8.17
N GLY A 382 -4.67 9.49 9.31
CA GLY A 382 -5.69 9.12 10.31
C GLY A 382 -6.40 10.32 10.93
N LEU A 383 -5.72 11.46 11.07
CA LEU A 383 -6.29 12.73 11.51
C LEU A 383 -7.13 13.47 10.44
N GLY A 384 -7.23 12.90 9.23
CA GLY A 384 -7.89 13.56 8.11
C GLY A 384 -7.08 14.70 7.48
N LYS A 385 -5.78 14.75 7.73
CA LYS A 385 -4.84 15.78 7.26
C LYS A 385 -3.97 15.25 6.14
N GLY A 386 -4.64 14.87 5.03
CA GLY A 386 -3.97 14.27 3.87
C GLY A 386 -2.97 15.19 3.19
N ALA A 387 -3.27 16.48 3.08
CA ALA A 387 -2.37 17.47 2.46
C ALA A 387 -1.04 17.58 3.21
N GLU A 388 -1.07 17.57 4.53
CA GLU A 388 0.14 17.61 5.38
C GLU A 388 0.96 16.32 5.23
N SER A 389 0.30 15.16 5.10
CA SER A 389 0.98 13.89 4.78
C SER A 389 1.66 13.95 3.40
N LEU A 390 1.00 14.52 2.39
CA LEU A 390 1.58 14.70 1.06
C LEU A 390 2.79 15.62 1.06
N VAL A 391 2.78 16.69 1.86
CA VAL A 391 3.96 17.58 2.01
C VAL A 391 5.17 16.79 2.50
N ILE A 392 5.01 15.91 3.49
CA ILE A 392 6.08 15.04 3.97
C ILE A 392 6.60 14.15 2.85
N ALA A 393 5.72 13.51 2.09
CA ALA A 393 6.10 12.61 1.01
C ALA A 393 6.79 13.37 -0.15
N LEU A 394 6.30 14.54 -0.55
CA LEU A 394 6.94 15.37 -1.58
C LEU A 394 8.35 15.81 -1.14
N CYS A 395 8.49 16.26 0.11
CA CYS A 395 9.80 16.59 0.64
C CYS A 395 10.75 15.39 0.59
N ARG A 396 10.29 14.22 1.02
CA ARG A 396 11.09 13.00 1.07
C ARG A 396 11.45 12.50 -0.33
N TYR A 397 10.47 12.30 -1.22
CA TYR A 397 10.66 11.61 -2.50
C TYR A 397 11.08 12.51 -3.65
N VAL A 398 10.87 13.84 -3.56
CA VAL A 398 11.15 14.75 -4.66
C VAL A 398 12.15 15.83 -4.25
N VAL A 399 11.86 16.56 -3.18
CA VAL A 399 12.64 17.76 -2.81
C VAL A 399 14.02 17.41 -2.24
N PHE A 400 14.13 16.32 -1.47
CA PHE A 400 15.40 15.94 -0.84
C PHE A 400 16.13 14.86 -1.63
N ILE A 401 15.57 13.65 -1.79
CA ILE A 401 16.34 12.52 -2.28
C ILE A 401 16.81 12.69 -3.73
N MET A 402 15.97 13.21 -4.64
CA MET A 402 16.37 13.34 -6.05
C MET A 402 17.54 14.33 -6.25
N PRO A 403 17.47 15.57 -5.71
CA PRO A 403 18.61 16.50 -5.82
C PRO A 403 19.85 16.02 -5.06
N LEU A 404 19.68 15.42 -3.87
CA LEU A 404 20.81 14.87 -3.11
C LEU A 404 21.49 13.73 -3.84
N ALA A 405 20.72 12.80 -4.43
CA ALA A 405 21.28 11.69 -5.21
C ALA A 405 22.06 12.22 -6.42
N ALA A 406 21.48 13.16 -7.18
CA ALA A 406 22.18 13.77 -8.32
C ALA A 406 23.48 14.48 -7.90
N LEU A 407 23.42 15.26 -6.81
CA LEU A 407 24.58 16.00 -6.30
C LEU A 407 25.67 15.06 -5.79
N LEU A 408 25.31 14.10 -4.94
CA LEU A 408 26.26 13.18 -4.32
C LEU A 408 26.87 12.21 -5.32
N CYS A 409 26.12 11.81 -6.35
CA CYS A 409 26.68 10.99 -7.44
C CYS A 409 27.78 11.70 -8.23
N ASN A 410 27.75 13.04 -8.33
CA ASN A 410 28.83 13.79 -8.95
C ASN A 410 30.14 13.78 -8.14
N TRP A 411 30.05 13.57 -6.81
CA TRP A 411 31.21 13.59 -5.91
C TRP A 411 31.69 12.20 -5.51
N LEU A 412 30.80 11.27 -5.32
CA LEU A 412 31.05 9.94 -4.75
C LEU A 412 30.79 8.81 -5.77
N GLY A 413 30.49 9.14 -7.03
CA GLY A 413 30.06 8.14 -8.00
C GLY A 413 28.71 7.50 -7.61
N ALA A 414 28.48 6.25 -8.01
CA ALA A 414 27.22 5.54 -7.76
C ALA A 414 26.86 5.43 -6.27
N ASP A 415 27.86 5.36 -5.37
CA ASP A 415 27.61 5.28 -3.92
C ASP A 415 26.97 6.54 -3.36
N GLY A 416 27.10 7.67 -4.06
CA GLY A 416 26.41 8.90 -3.72
C GLY A 416 24.89 8.74 -3.67
N ALA A 417 24.32 7.91 -4.55
CA ALA A 417 22.89 7.61 -4.54
C ALA A 417 22.47 6.93 -3.22
N TRP A 418 23.30 6.01 -2.69
CA TRP A 418 23.00 5.31 -1.45
C TRP A 418 23.06 6.23 -0.23
N HIS A 419 24.03 7.14 -0.20
CA HIS A 419 24.14 8.16 0.85
C HIS A 419 22.95 9.13 0.84
N ALA A 420 22.36 9.44 -0.31
CA ALA A 420 21.20 10.29 -0.40
C ALA A 420 19.98 9.72 0.39
N PHE A 421 19.86 8.40 0.52
CA PHE A 421 18.76 7.80 1.27
C PHE A 421 18.77 8.18 2.75
N TRP A 422 19.85 7.90 3.48
CA TRP A 422 19.87 8.16 4.91
C TRP A 422 19.88 9.65 5.25
N ILE A 423 20.54 10.49 4.43
CA ILE A 423 20.53 11.94 4.59
C ILE A 423 19.10 12.47 4.44
N THR A 424 18.40 11.99 3.42
CA THR A 424 16.99 12.33 3.20
C THR A 424 16.12 11.94 4.39
N GLU A 425 16.34 10.76 5.00
CA GLU A 425 15.54 10.36 6.16
C GLU A 425 15.73 11.28 7.36
N VAL A 426 16.94 11.80 7.58
CA VAL A 426 17.21 12.81 8.62
C VAL A 426 16.42 14.09 8.34
N LEU A 427 16.51 14.62 7.12
CA LEU A 427 15.80 15.83 6.72
C LEU A 427 14.27 15.64 6.77
N ALA A 428 13.79 14.52 6.26
CA ALA A 428 12.38 14.16 6.29
C ALA A 428 11.85 13.99 7.72
N ALA A 429 12.64 13.43 8.63
CA ALA A 429 12.25 13.30 10.04
C ALA A 429 12.05 14.68 10.70
N VAL A 430 12.92 15.65 10.44
CA VAL A 430 12.78 17.02 10.95
C VAL A 430 11.50 17.67 10.40
N VAL A 431 11.29 17.61 9.08
CA VAL A 431 10.07 18.15 8.45
C VAL A 431 8.83 17.48 8.99
N SER A 432 8.84 16.14 9.11
CA SER A 432 7.71 15.35 9.60
C SER A 432 7.36 15.70 11.04
N GLY A 433 8.38 15.86 11.91
CA GLY A 433 8.18 16.29 13.28
C GLY A 433 7.55 17.69 13.36
N ALA A 434 8.02 18.64 12.56
CA ALA A 434 7.49 20.00 12.51
C ALA A 434 6.04 20.04 11.98
N VAL A 435 5.77 19.33 10.88
CA VAL A 435 4.42 19.26 10.27
C VAL A 435 3.43 18.60 11.22
N TYR A 436 3.80 17.45 11.81
CA TYR A 436 2.95 16.75 12.76
C TYR A 436 2.68 17.59 14.02
N HIS A 437 3.71 18.22 14.58
CA HIS A 437 3.55 19.09 15.75
C HIS A 437 2.58 20.24 15.47
N ARG A 438 2.77 20.96 14.36
CA ARG A 438 1.84 22.03 13.94
C ARG A 438 0.41 21.51 13.73
N ALA A 439 0.28 20.36 13.10
CA ALA A 439 -1.02 19.77 12.79
C ALA A 439 -1.80 19.35 14.05
N VAL A 440 -1.12 18.93 15.12
CA VAL A 440 -1.78 18.48 16.37
C VAL A 440 -1.96 19.63 17.36
N THR A 441 -1.03 20.63 17.39
CA THR A 441 -1.10 21.74 18.35
C THR A 441 -1.94 22.92 17.89
N HIS A 442 -2.02 23.21 16.58
CA HIS A 442 -2.90 24.25 16.07
C HIS A 442 -4.36 23.77 16.07
N LYS A 443 -4.99 23.88 17.25
CA LYS A 443 -6.45 23.89 17.39
C LYS A 443 -6.97 25.25 16.89
N LYS A 444 -7.62 25.26 15.75
CA LYS A 444 -8.69 26.22 15.47
C LYS A 444 -9.96 25.49 15.13
#